data_fd88d6b6a61b76f0b8ee4512bc7882f3
#
_entry.id   fd88d6b6a61b76f0b8ee4512bc7882f3
#
_cell.length_a   1.000
_cell.length_b   1.000
_cell.length_c   1.000
_cell.angle_alpha   90.00
_cell.angle_beta   90.00
_cell.angle_gamma   90.00
#
_symmetry.space_group_name_H-M   'P 1'
#
loop_
_entity.id
_entity.type
_entity.pdbx_description
1 polymer ?
#
loop_
_entity_poly.entity_id
_entity_poly.type
_entity_poly.pdbx_seq_one_letter_code
_entity_poly.pdbx_strand_id
1 'polypeptide(L)'
;MKNIHKLTLILVLTSATVLVFLAFLIYFCCKRSPKTELKDVESTELKHEDDGVVLQLEDLITFQNGEDLSISDILEAPGEVIGKSNYGTLYKALLQTSDSVKLLRFLRPVCTARVEEFGEVIQLLGCIRHPNLVPLLGFYAGPRGEKLLIHPYYWRGSLAPFVREGNPESHKWAIIYRISVGIAKGLHHLHTGLEKPVIHGNLKLKNVLFDRHYQPFISDFSLHLLLNPTASQEMLESSAFQGYKAPELIKMRDANEETDIYSFGIILLELLTGKEPINQNPTTPDEDFSLPNLMRNAVLGHRIHEVFHPDILVSSCTTDDEIPVTKERILKLFQLAMTCCSPSPSLRPNTKQVLWKLEEIGS
;
A
#
# COMPACT_ATOMS: atom_id res chain seq x y z
N MET A 1 55.69 42.51 -1.42
CA MET A 1 54.45 43.34 -1.51
C MET A 1 53.58 42.99 -2.73
N LYS A 2 54.12 42.79 -3.93
CA LYS A 2 53.29 42.49 -5.17
C LYS A 2 52.42 41.23 -5.10
N ASN A 3 52.81 40.18 -4.35
CA ASN A 3 52.00 38.93 -4.26
C ASN A 3 50.82 39.03 -3.28
N ILE A 4 50.91 39.86 -2.26
CA ILE A 4 49.80 40.05 -1.32
C ILE A 4 48.64 40.82 -1.96
N HIS A 5 48.94 41.84 -2.79
CA HIS A 5 47.90 42.59 -3.53
C HIS A 5 47.22 41.72 -4.61
N LYS A 6 47.93 40.77 -5.22
CA LYS A 6 47.31 39.78 -6.13
C LYS A 6 46.36 38.82 -5.40
N LEU A 7 46.76 38.37 -4.22
CA LEU A 7 45.95 37.45 -3.41
C LEU A 7 44.67 38.12 -2.89
N THR A 8 44.81 39.37 -2.40
CA THR A 8 43.63 40.15 -1.97
C THR A 8 42.71 40.50 -3.11
N LEU A 9 43.21 40.81 -4.30
CA LEU A 9 42.40 41.06 -5.49
C LEU A 9 41.60 39.82 -5.94
N ILE A 10 42.22 38.64 -5.90
CA ILE A 10 41.56 37.38 -6.21
C ILE A 10 40.46 37.08 -5.17
N LEU A 11 40.70 37.29 -3.88
CA LEU A 11 39.74 37.06 -2.82
C LEU A 11 38.53 38.00 -2.92
N VAL A 12 38.74 39.26 -3.28
CA VAL A 12 37.66 40.22 -3.50
C VAL A 12 36.84 39.89 -4.75
N LEU A 13 37.47 39.47 -5.85
CA LEU A 13 36.76 39.04 -7.05
C LEU A 13 35.94 37.78 -6.83
N THR A 14 36.45 36.80 -6.10
CA THR A 14 35.69 35.56 -5.79
C THR A 14 34.51 35.80 -4.87
N SER A 15 34.67 36.69 -3.86
CA SER A 15 33.55 37.06 -2.99
C SER A 15 32.45 37.83 -3.73
N ALA A 16 32.81 38.71 -4.65
CA ALA A 16 31.85 39.45 -5.48
C ALA A 16 31.05 38.53 -6.41
N THR A 17 31.71 37.52 -7.02
CA THR A 17 31.03 36.56 -7.88
C THR A 17 30.06 35.66 -7.09
N VAL A 18 30.40 35.25 -5.87
CA VAL A 18 29.52 34.49 -5.00
C VAL A 18 28.28 35.31 -4.58
N LEU A 19 28.48 36.61 -4.25
CA LEU A 19 27.34 37.47 -3.92
C LEU A 19 26.38 37.70 -5.09
N VAL A 20 26.91 37.88 -6.30
CA VAL A 20 26.08 37.99 -7.52
C VAL A 20 25.33 36.71 -7.78
N PHE A 21 25.95 35.55 -7.61
CA PHE A 21 25.29 34.25 -7.79
C PHE A 21 24.17 34.01 -6.76
N LEU A 22 24.40 34.36 -5.49
CA LEU A 22 23.38 34.30 -4.45
C LEU A 22 22.21 35.27 -4.73
N ALA A 23 22.50 36.49 -5.15
CA ALA A 23 21.44 37.43 -5.56
C ALA A 23 20.63 36.93 -6.73
N PHE A 24 21.26 36.27 -7.72
CA PHE A 24 20.60 35.65 -8.86
C PHE A 24 19.71 34.47 -8.44
N LEU A 25 20.16 33.63 -7.51
CA LEU A 25 19.36 32.53 -6.94
C LEU A 25 18.14 33.07 -6.20
N ILE A 26 18.31 34.10 -5.36
CA ILE A 26 17.20 34.75 -4.63
C ILE A 26 16.20 35.35 -5.61
N TYR A 27 16.68 36.07 -6.65
CA TYR A 27 15.81 36.64 -7.67
C TYR A 27 15.02 35.56 -8.43
N PHE A 28 15.64 34.42 -8.77
CA PHE A 28 14.98 33.31 -9.45
C PHE A 28 13.97 32.60 -8.54
N CYS A 29 14.28 32.43 -7.24
CA CYS A 29 13.34 31.88 -6.27
C CYS A 29 12.14 32.82 -6.05
N CYS A 30 12.36 34.15 -5.93
CA CYS A 30 11.28 35.11 -5.79
C CYS A 30 10.40 35.24 -7.05
N LYS A 31 10.98 35.05 -8.24
CA LYS A 31 10.24 35.11 -9.51
C LYS A 31 9.38 33.86 -9.76
N ARG A 32 9.65 32.74 -9.06
CA ARG A 32 8.88 31.49 -9.16
C ARG A 32 7.67 31.42 -8.23
N SER A 33 7.49 32.42 -7.33
CA SER A 33 6.24 32.52 -6.53
C SER A 33 5.17 33.22 -7.38
N PRO A 34 4.04 32.57 -7.69
CA PRO A 34 2.94 33.24 -8.35
C PRO A 34 2.39 34.31 -7.38
N LYS A 35 2.48 35.59 -7.78
CA LYS A 35 1.76 36.68 -7.11
C LYS A 35 0.27 36.51 -7.39
N THR A 36 -0.47 36.15 -6.37
CA THR A 36 -1.94 36.28 -6.40
C THR A 36 -2.26 37.78 -6.24
N GLU A 37 -2.54 38.45 -7.34
CA GLU A 37 -3.17 39.77 -7.32
C GLU A 37 -4.65 39.62 -6.94
N LEU A 38 -5.02 40.16 -5.81
CA LEU A 38 -6.42 40.48 -5.49
C LEU A 38 -6.91 41.52 -6.49
N LYS A 39 -7.78 41.12 -7.39
CA LYS A 39 -8.67 42.03 -8.14
C LYS A 39 -10.07 41.83 -7.58
N ASP A 40 -10.56 42.88 -6.91
CA ASP A 40 -11.98 43.11 -6.71
C ASP A 40 -12.67 43.17 -8.08
N VAL A 41 -13.55 42.22 -8.33
CA VAL A 41 -14.54 42.31 -9.43
C VAL A 41 -15.88 41.89 -8.92
N GLU A 42 -16.78 42.79 -9.06
CA GLU A 42 -18.20 42.80 -8.84
C GLU A 42 -18.94 41.61 -9.44
N SER A 43 -19.91 41.15 -8.72
CA SER A 43 -20.85 40.06 -8.97
C SER A 43 -21.43 40.06 -10.39
N THR A 44 -21.30 38.92 -11.09
CA THR A 44 -22.25 38.48 -12.10
C THR A 44 -22.47 36.99 -11.96
N GLU A 45 -23.70 36.62 -11.58
CA GLU A 45 -24.15 35.25 -11.48
C GLU A 45 -24.04 34.52 -12.81
N LEU A 46 -23.27 33.44 -12.84
CA LEU A 46 -23.44 32.35 -13.79
C LEU A 46 -23.34 31.06 -13.01
N LYS A 47 -24.51 30.44 -12.80
CA LYS A 47 -24.63 29.09 -12.27
C LYS A 47 -23.92 28.10 -13.19
N HIS A 48 -22.83 27.53 -12.73
CA HIS A 48 -22.39 26.21 -13.10
C HIS A 48 -22.34 25.39 -11.81
N GLU A 49 -23.27 24.46 -11.69
CA GLU A 49 -23.29 23.41 -10.67
C GLU A 49 -22.11 22.47 -10.99
N ASP A 50 -20.99 22.71 -10.33
CA ASP A 50 -19.92 21.74 -10.17
C ASP A 50 -19.93 21.35 -8.69
N ASP A 51 -20.64 20.24 -8.36
CA ASP A 51 -20.80 19.71 -7.00
C ASP A 51 -19.47 19.10 -6.51
N GLY A 52 -18.42 19.89 -6.41
CA GLY A 52 -17.24 19.57 -5.64
C GLY A 52 -17.57 19.60 -4.16
N VAL A 53 -17.56 18.44 -3.49
CA VAL A 53 -17.80 18.33 -2.03
C VAL A 53 -16.71 19.13 -1.31
N VAL A 54 -17.05 20.33 -0.84
CA VAL A 54 -16.19 21.14 0.03
C VAL A 54 -16.33 20.55 1.44
N LEU A 55 -15.28 19.83 1.88
CA LEU A 55 -15.19 19.34 3.26
C LEU A 55 -15.15 20.54 4.21
N GLN A 56 -16.18 20.71 5.04
CA GLN A 56 -16.16 21.65 6.15
C GLN A 56 -15.47 21.03 7.36
N LEU A 57 -14.93 21.86 8.23
CA LEU A 57 -14.38 21.44 9.52
C LEU A 57 -15.50 20.88 10.39
N GLU A 58 -15.30 19.70 11.00
CA GLU A 58 -16.24 18.94 11.81
C GLU A 58 -17.29 18.12 11.04
N ASP A 59 -16.96 17.65 9.83
CA ASP A 59 -17.86 16.79 9.05
C ASP A 59 -17.55 15.30 9.24
N LEU A 60 -18.62 14.53 9.42
CA LEU A 60 -18.62 13.09 9.27
C LEU A 60 -19.28 12.73 7.93
N ILE A 61 -18.50 12.20 7.02
CA ILE A 61 -19.01 11.61 5.78
C ILE A 61 -19.21 10.12 6.02
N THR A 62 -20.41 9.62 5.79
CA THR A 62 -20.74 8.19 5.86
C THR A 62 -20.95 7.60 4.48
N PHE A 63 -20.56 6.34 4.33
CA PHE A 63 -20.72 5.58 3.11
C PHE A 63 -21.60 4.35 3.37
N GLN A 64 -21.89 3.58 2.34
CA GLN A 64 -22.69 2.36 2.44
C GLN A 64 -22.24 1.46 3.61
N ASN A 65 -23.18 1.05 4.45
CA ASN A 65 -23.00 0.30 5.71
C ASN A 65 -22.30 1.11 6.83
N GLY A 66 -22.29 2.42 6.75
CA GLY A 66 -21.81 3.34 7.78
C GLY A 66 -22.88 4.35 8.22
N GLU A 67 -24.13 4.11 7.89
CA GLU A 67 -25.27 5.00 8.18
C GLU A 67 -25.55 5.13 9.69
N ASP A 68 -25.10 4.17 10.48
CA ASP A 68 -25.20 4.12 11.94
C ASP A 68 -24.09 4.90 12.68
N LEU A 69 -23.11 5.46 11.95
CA LEU A 69 -22.00 6.18 12.56
C LEU A 69 -22.41 7.57 13.01
N SER A 70 -21.98 7.97 14.21
CA SER A 70 -22.11 9.33 14.73
C SER A 70 -20.75 9.86 15.23
N ILE A 71 -20.57 11.18 15.22
CA ILE A 71 -19.32 11.81 15.68
C ILE A 71 -19.07 11.51 17.15
N SER A 72 -20.10 11.65 18.00
CA SER A 72 -20.00 11.39 19.44
C SER A 72 -19.62 9.93 19.73
N ASP A 73 -20.26 8.98 19.05
CA ASP A 73 -20.00 7.55 19.22
C ASP A 73 -18.56 7.16 18.80
N ILE A 74 -18.05 7.78 17.73
CA ILE A 74 -16.67 7.55 17.25
C ILE A 74 -15.63 8.16 18.21
N LEU A 75 -15.85 9.39 18.69
CA LEU A 75 -14.87 10.10 19.51
C LEU A 75 -14.86 9.63 20.98
N GLU A 76 -15.99 9.14 21.49
CA GLU A 76 -16.15 8.63 22.85
C GLU A 76 -15.94 7.11 22.95
N ALA A 77 -15.78 6.41 21.80
CA ALA A 77 -15.60 4.97 21.77
C ALA A 77 -14.38 4.52 22.59
N PRO A 78 -14.53 3.58 23.52
CA PRO A 78 -13.39 2.94 24.15
C PRO A 78 -12.55 2.22 23.09
N GLY A 79 -11.29 2.64 22.94
CA GLY A 79 -10.41 2.17 21.87
C GLY A 79 -9.13 1.54 22.39
N GLU A 80 -8.75 0.41 21.81
CA GLU A 80 -7.47 -0.26 22.01
C GLU A 80 -6.54 0.03 20.82
N VAL A 81 -5.30 0.45 21.09
CA VAL A 81 -4.29 0.63 20.04
C VAL A 81 -3.82 -0.74 19.57
N ILE A 82 -4.06 -1.07 18.30
CA ILE A 82 -3.65 -2.34 17.70
C ILE A 82 -2.53 -2.20 16.67
N GLY A 83 -2.18 -0.96 16.28
CA GLY A 83 -1.09 -0.71 15.34
C GLY A 83 -0.65 0.75 15.32
N LYS A 84 0.64 0.96 15.04
CA LYS A 84 1.24 2.29 14.87
C LYS A 84 2.12 2.33 13.63
N SER A 85 2.10 3.45 12.94
CA SER A 85 3.01 3.79 11.85
C SER A 85 3.50 5.24 12.00
N ASN A 86 4.43 5.67 11.15
CA ASN A 86 4.91 7.06 11.15
C ASN A 86 3.79 8.05 10.83
N TYR A 87 2.84 7.65 10.00
CA TYR A 87 1.73 8.50 9.51
C TYR A 87 0.41 8.33 10.28
N GLY A 88 0.29 7.35 11.19
CA GLY A 88 -0.99 7.16 11.88
C GLY A 88 -1.01 6.06 12.92
N THR A 89 -2.17 5.93 13.57
CA THR A 89 -2.44 4.92 14.60
C THR A 89 -3.75 4.19 14.28
N LEU A 90 -3.75 2.88 14.49
CA LEU A 90 -4.94 2.03 14.35
C LEU A 90 -5.53 1.74 15.73
N TYR A 91 -6.82 1.93 15.86
CA TYR A 91 -7.60 1.62 17.04
C TYR A 91 -8.67 0.59 16.71
N LYS A 92 -8.80 -0.41 17.57
CA LYS A 92 -9.99 -1.24 17.66
C LYS A 92 -10.93 -0.52 18.61
N ALA A 93 -12.07 -0.06 18.15
CA ALA A 93 -13.02 0.73 18.91
C ALA A 93 -14.37 0.04 18.98
N LEU A 94 -15.00 0.04 20.16
CA LEU A 94 -16.36 -0.44 20.38
C LEU A 94 -17.31 0.76 20.32
N LEU A 95 -18.13 0.84 19.29
CA LEU A 95 -19.19 1.85 19.20
C LEU A 95 -20.35 1.42 20.08
N GLN A 96 -20.70 2.26 21.07
CA GLN A 96 -21.68 1.90 22.10
C GLN A 96 -23.12 1.89 21.55
N THR A 97 -23.44 2.79 20.64
CA THR A 97 -24.77 2.93 20.07
C THR A 97 -25.17 1.72 19.20
N SER A 98 -24.22 1.22 18.38
CA SER A 98 -24.47 0.09 17.48
C SER A 98 -23.98 -1.25 18.03
N ASP A 99 -23.37 -1.28 19.24
CA ASP A 99 -22.71 -2.46 19.84
C ASP A 99 -21.78 -3.18 18.83
N SER A 100 -21.09 -2.41 18.03
CA SER A 100 -20.28 -2.90 16.92
C SER A 100 -18.83 -2.49 17.06
N VAL A 101 -17.90 -3.43 16.73
CA VAL A 101 -16.47 -3.13 16.72
C VAL A 101 -16.07 -2.62 15.35
N LYS A 102 -15.42 -1.46 15.32
CA LYS A 102 -14.88 -0.83 14.13
C LYS A 102 -13.36 -0.68 14.24
N LEU A 103 -12.71 -0.58 13.08
CA LEU A 103 -11.32 -0.19 12.97
C LEU A 103 -11.28 1.31 12.67
N LEU A 104 -10.69 2.09 13.58
CA LEU A 104 -10.47 3.52 13.39
C LEU A 104 -9.00 3.75 13.04
N ARG A 105 -8.75 4.36 11.88
CA ARG A 105 -7.41 4.81 11.48
C ARG A 105 -7.31 6.31 11.68
N PHE A 106 -6.60 6.72 12.71
CA PHE A 106 -6.21 8.10 12.90
C PHE A 106 -4.98 8.43 12.06
N LEU A 107 -5.08 9.41 11.16
CA LEU A 107 -3.95 9.95 10.42
C LEU A 107 -3.39 11.16 11.15
N ARG A 108 -2.07 11.22 11.31
CA ARG A 108 -1.42 12.36 11.97
C ARG A 108 -1.57 13.62 11.10
N PRO A 109 -2.05 14.74 11.63
CA PRO A 109 -2.27 15.96 10.85
C PRO A 109 -1.04 16.41 10.05
N VAL A 110 0.17 16.31 10.65
CA VAL A 110 1.44 16.69 9.99
C VAL A 110 1.83 15.79 8.81
N CYS A 111 1.22 14.62 8.68
CA CYS A 111 1.51 13.64 7.62
C CYS A 111 0.46 13.64 6.51
N THR A 112 -0.63 14.40 6.65
CA THR A 112 -1.74 14.35 5.69
C THR A 112 -1.60 15.42 4.61
N ALA A 113 -2.18 15.16 3.44
CA ALA A 113 -2.40 16.13 2.38
C ALA A 113 -3.33 17.26 2.85
N ARG A 114 -3.49 18.32 2.06
CA ARG A 114 -4.40 19.43 2.38
C ARG A 114 -5.84 18.97 2.33
N VAL A 115 -6.72 19.66 3.07
CA VAL A 115 -8.16 19.28 3.17
C VAL A 115 -8.84 19.35 1.79
N GLU A 116 -8.48 20.31 0.96
CA GLU A 116 -9.03 20.49 -0.39
C GLU A 116 -8.72 19.30 -1.31
N GLU A 117 -7.56 18.66 -1.14
CA GLU A 117 -7.14 17.49 -1.91
C GLU A 117 -7.78 16.18 -1.41
N PHE A 118 -8.34 16.20 -0.19
CA PHE A 118 -8.90 15.02 0.46
C PHE A 118 -10.30 14.65 -0.05
N GLY A 119 -11.12 15.63 -0.40
CA GLY A 119 -12.54 15.43 -0.71
C GLY A 119 -12.77 14.42 -1.83
N GLU A 120 -12.12 14.63 -2.97
CA GLU A 120 -12.24 13.73 -4.12
C GLU A 120 -11.72 12.33 -3.82
N VAL A 121 -10.56 12.23 -3.14
CA VAL A 121 -9.97 10.93 -2.78
C VAL A 121 -10.86 10.17 -1.81
N ILE A 122 -11.41 10.82 -0.80
CA ILE A 122 -12.33 10.20 0.18
C ILE A 122 -13.61 9.73 -0.51
N GLN A 123 -14.19 10.52 -1.41
CA GLN A 123 -15.37 10.10 -2.18
C GLN A 123 -15.04 8.89 -3.06
N LEU A 124 -13.92 8.91 -3.77
CA LEU A 124 -13.47 7.76 -4.56
C LEU A 124 -13.34 6.50 -3.68
N LEU A 125 -12.59 6.58 -2.58
CA LEU A 125 -12.38 5.43 -1.68
C LEU A 125 -13.68 4.97 -1.02
N GLY A 126 -14.56 5.91 -0.68
CA GLY A 126 -15.87 5.65 -0.09
C GLY A 126 -16.84 4.93 -1.01
N CYS A 127 -16.71 5.07 -2.34
CA CYS A 127 -17.54 4.39 -3.34
C CYS A 127 -17.06 2.99 -3.71
N ILE A 128 -15.79 2.64 -3.41
CA ILE A 128 -15.24 1.34 -3.77
C ILE A 128 -15.88 0.22 -2.94
N ARG A 129 -16.52 -0.74 -3.62
CA ARG A 129 -17.15 -1.92 -3.02
C ARG A 129 -16.80 -3.17 -3.81
N HIS A 130 -16.17 -4.14 -3.14
CA HIS A 130 -15.82 -5.43 -3.73
C HIS A 130 -15.66 -6.50 -2.63
N PRO A 131 -16.04 -7.76 -2.86
CA PRO A 131 -15.95 -8.84 -1.85
C PRO A 131 -14.56 -9.11 -1.28
N ASN A 132 -13.50 -8.65 -1.95
CA ASN A 132 -12.11 -8.82 -1.52
C ASN A 132 -11.41 -7.49 -1.17
N LEU A 133 -12.16 -6.42 -0.95
CA LEU A 133 -11.63 -5.13 -0.51
C LEU A 133 -12.28 -4.72 0.82
N VAL A 134 -11.49 -4.12 1.70
CA VAL A 134 -12.01 -3.54 2.94
C VAL A 134 -12.72 -2.24 2.60
N PRO A 135 -14.05 -2.11 2.86
CA PRO A 135 -14.78 -0.89 2.54
C PRO A 135 -14.41 0.24 3.50
N LEU A 136 -14.42 1.47 3.02
CA LEU A 136 -14.48 2.65 3.87
C LEU A 136 -15.96 2.87 4.27
N LEU A 137 -16.26 2.89 5.58
CA LEU A 137 -17.59 3.10 6.13
C LEU A 137 -17.86 4.56 6.43
N GLY A 138 -16.83 5.30 6.83
CA GLY A 138 -16.93 6.70 7.13
C GLY A 138 -15.57 7.38 7.19
N PHE A 139 -15.62 8.70 7.10
CA PHE A 139 -14.47 9.59 7.26
C PHE A 139 -14.87 10.77 8.12
N TYR A 140 -14.08 11.05 9.15
CA TYR A 140 -14.26 12.22 10.02
C TYR A 140 -13.08 13.18 9.87
N ALA A 141 -13.37 14.47 9.68
CA ALA A 141 -12.42 15.56 9.70
C ALA A 141 -12.69 16.45 10.92
N GLY A 142 -11.78 16.46 11.89
CA GLY A 142 -11.91 17.25 13.11
C GLY A 142 -11.33 18.66 12.99
N PRO A 143 -11.71 19.58 13.91
CA PRO A 143 -11.36 21.01 13.85
C PRO A 143 -9.88 21.30 14.08
N ARG A 144 -9.13 20.35 14.64
CA ARG A 144 -7.68 20.48 14.84
C ARG A 144 -6.87 19.80 13.74
N GLY A 145 -7.53 19.41 12.62
CA GLY A 145 -6.93 18.68 11.54
C GLY A 145 -6.87 17.16 11.74
N GLU A 146 -7.60 16.64 12.74
CA GLU A 146 -7.77 15.20 12.92
C GLU A 146 -8.46 14.60 11.70
N LYS A 147 -7.98 13.45 11.27
CA LYS A 147 -8.56 12.68 10.17
C LYS A 147 -8.65 11.22 10.56
N LEU A 148 -9.88 10.72 10.59
CA LEU A 148 -10.22 9.34 10.96
C LEU A 148 -10.88 8.64 9.79
N LEU A 149 -10.34 7.50 9.40
CA LEU A 149 -10.96 6.57 8.47
C LEU A 149 -11.60 5.45 9.28
N ILE A 150 -12.85 5.16 9.02
CA ILE A 150 -13.64 4.16 9.75
C ILE A 150 -13.88 2.95 8.84
N HIS A 151 -13.47 1.76 9.30
CA HIS A 151 -13.59 0.50 8.57
C HIS A 151 -14.23 -0.59 9.43
N PRO A 152 -14.75 -1.68 8.83
CA PRO A 152 -15.12 -2.88 9.57
C PRO A 152 -13.90 -3.46 10.30
N TYR A 153 -14.12 -4.08 11.45
CA TYR A 153 -13.08 -4.80 12.17
C TYR A 153 -13.07 -6.28 11.79
N TYR A 154 -11.90 -6.80 11.41
CA TYR A 154 -11.71 -8.21 11.06
C TYR A 154 -11.01 -8.95 12.20
N TRP A 155 -11.74 -9.80 12.90
CA TRP A 155 -11.28 -10.47 14.12
C TRP A 155 -10.10 -11.40 13.94
N ARG A 156 -9.90 -11.94 12.74
CA ARG A 156 -8.76 -12.80 12.45
C ARG A 156 -7.47 -12.02 12.18
N GLY A 157 -7.56 -10.71 12.03
CA GLY A 157 -6.40 -9.84 11.76
C GLY A 157 -5.86 -9.99 10.33
N SER A 158 -4.55 -9.79 10.16
CA SER A 158 -3.87 -9.83 8.87
C SER A 158 -3.23 -11.19 8.58
N LEU A 159 -2.91 -11.42 7.30
CA LEU A 159 -2.24 -12.65 6.86
C LEU A 159 -0.80 -12.81 7.38
N ALA A 160 -0.13 -11.73 7.80
CA ALA A 160 1.28 -11.82 8.18
C ALA A 160 1.53 -12.76 9.36
N PRO A 161 0.87 -12.60 10.54
CA PRO A 161 1.03 -13.57 11.63
C PRO A 161 0.48 -14.96 11.25
N PHE A 162 -0.64 -15.02 10.50
CA PHE A 162 -1.22 -16.29 10.06
C PHE A 162 -0.22 -17.16 9.28
N VAL A 163 0.57 -16.57 8.39
CA VAL A 163 1.55 -17.28 7.55
C VAL A 163 2.83 -17.60 8.33
N ARG A 164 3.24 -16.74 9.29
CA ARG A 164 4.57 -16.81 9.92
C ARG A 164 4.59 -17.47 11.31
N GLU A 165 3.45 -17.50 12.00
CA GLU A 165 3.40 -17.99 13.39
C GLU A 165 3.01 -19.46 13.51
N GLY A 166 3.22 -20.25 12.45
CA GLY A 166 3.05 -21.71 12.50
C GLY A 166 1.60 -22.18 12.56
N ASN A 167 0.66 -21.44 12.01
CA ASN A 167 -0.72 -21.88 11.92
C ASN A 167 -0.83 -23.07 10.94
N PRO A 168 -1.36 -24.25 11.34
CA PRO A 168 -1.40 -25.45 10.51
C PRO A 168 -2.26 -25.31 9.24
N GLU A 169 -3.15 -24.32 9.20
CA GLU A 169 -3.99 -24.07 8.02
C GLU A 169 -3.29 -23.20 6.97
N SER A 170 -2.25 -22.45 7.36
CA SER A 170 -1.63 -21.42 6.52
C SER A 170 -1.00 -21.96 5.24
N HIS A 171 -0.53 -23.20 5.26
CA HIS A 171 0.14 -23.85 4.14
C HIS A 171 -0.70 -24.94 3.47
N LYS A 172 -2.00 -25.05 3.80
CA LYS A 172 -2.90 -25.90 3.03
C LYS A 172 -3.16 -25.31 1.63
N TRP A 173 -3.00 -26.11 0.61
CA TRP A 173 -3.18 -25.67 -0.78
C TRP A 173 -4.51 -24.93 -1.02
N ALA A 174 -5.61 -25.49 -0.52
CA ALA A 174 -6.93 -24.86 -0.69
C ALA A 174 -7.01 -23.44 -0.08
N ILE A 175 -6.31 -23.19 1.02
CA ILE A 175 -6.25 -21.88 1.67
C ILE A 175 -5.35 -20.94 0.88
N ILE A 176 -4.15 -21.39 0.50
CA ILE A 176 -3.21 -20.61 -0.33
C ILE A 176 -3.91 -20.17 -1.63
N TYR A 177 -4.54 -21.12 -2.32
CA TYR A 177 -5.22 -20.85 -3.59
C TYR A 177 -6.38 -19.85 -3.41
N ARG A 178 -7.23 -20.04 -2.39
CA ARG A 178 -8.35 -19.12 -2.08
C ARG A 178 -7.84 -17.71 -1.81
N ILE A 179 -6.78 -17.57 -1.01
CA ILE A 179 -6.17 -16.28 -0.69
C ILE A 179 -5.61 -15.64 -1.96
N SER A 180 -4.88 -16.40 -2.78
CA SER A 180 -4.29 -15.91 -4.04
C SER A 180 -5.34 -15.38 -5.00
N VAL A 181 -6.43 -16.16 -5.22
CA VAL A 181 -7.54 -15.74 -6.08
C VAL A 181 -8.26 -14.51 -5.55
N GLY A 182 -8.52 -14.45 -4.23
CA GLY A 182 -9.23 -13.32 -3.66
C GLY A 182 -8.42 -12.03 -3.73
N ILE A 183 -7.11 -12.06 -3.47
CA ILE A 183 -6.23 -10.89 -3.64
C ILE A 183 -6.22 -10.46 -5.12
N ALA A 184 -6.06 -11.40 -6.06
CA ALA A 184 -6.06 -11.08 -7.48
C ALA A 184 -7.38 -10.45 -7.95
N LYS A 185 -8.54 -10.91 -7.45
CA LYS A 185 -9.86 -10.31 -7.74
C LYS A 185 -9.97 -8.88 -7.20
N GLY A 186 -9.51 -8.65 -5.96
CA GLY A 186 -9.49 -7.31 -5.37
C GLY A 186 -8.62 -6.35 -6.17
N LEU A 187 -7.40 -6.74 -6.53
CA LEU A 187 -6.51 -5.95 -7.38
C LEU A 187 -7.09 -5.70 -8.77
N HIS A 188 -7.70 -6.72 -9.37
CA HIS A 188 -8.35 -6.56 -10.68
C HIS A 188 -9.46 -5.51 -10.64
N HIS A 189 -10.28 -5.51 -9.58
CA HIS A 189 -11.30 -4.48 -9.42
C HIS A 189 -10.70 -3.08 -9.26
N LEU A 190 -9.62 -2.92 -8.48
CA LEU A 190 -8.94 -1.64 -8.32
C LEU A 190 -8.34 -1.13 -9.65
N HIS A 191 -7.69 -2.02 -10.42
CA HIS A 191 -6.99 -1.62 -11.63
C HIS A 191 -7.91 -1.44 -12.85
N THR A 192 -9.04 -2.16 -12.92
CA THR A 192 -9.87 -2.21 -14.14
C THR A 192 -11.36 -2.08 -13.92
N GLY A 193 -11.85 -2.24 -12.69
CA GLY A 193 -13.28 -2.20 -12.36
C GLY A 193 -13.83 -0.81 -12.07
N LEU A 194 -13.02 0.22 -12.14
CA LEU A 194 -13.35 1.61 -11.83
C LEU A 194 -13.12 2.49 -13.07
N GLU A 195 -13.73 3.68 -13.12
CA GLU A 195 -13.53 4.63 -14.22
C GLU A 195 -12.06 5.03 -14.41
N LYS A 196 -11.34 5.19 -13.29
CA LYS A 196 -9.88 5.43 -13.27
C LYS A 196 -9.22 4.34 -12.47
N PRO A 197 -8.11 3.77 -12.93
CA PRO A 197 -7.34 2.80 -12.17
C PRO A 197 -6.95 3.35 -10.79
N VAL A 198 -7.14 2.55 -9.77
CA VAL A 198 -6.76 2.84 -8.39
C VAL A 198 -5.60 1.95 -8.01
N ILE A 199 -4.44 2.55 -7.74
CA ILE A 199 -3.23 1.84 -7.38
C ILE A 199 -3.22 1.59 -5.87
N HIS A 200 -2.93 0.36 -5.45
CA HIS A 200 -2.80 0.06 -4.03
C HIS A 200 -1.58 0.77 -3.42
N GLY A 201 -0.42 0.64 -4.04
CA GLY A 201 0.82 1.33 -3.69
C GLY A 201 1.55 0.82 -2.44
N ASN A 202 0.93 -0.07 -1.63
CA ASN A 202 1.55 -0.63 -0.40
C ASN A 202 1.03 -2.04 -0.09
N LEU A 203 0.89 -2.88 -1.11
CA LEU A 203 0.39 -4.24 -0.97
C LEU A 203 1.42 -5.12 -0.24
N LYS A 204 0.99 -5.79 0.83
CA LYS A 204 1.79 -6.70 1.66
C LYS A 204 0.90 -7.55 2.55
N LEU A 205 1.42 -8.66 3.12
CA LEU A 205 0.63 -9.56 3.99
C LEU A 205 -0.03 -8.85 5.17
N LYS A 206 0.58 -7.79 5.72
CA LYS A 206 0.00 -7.00 6.82
C LYS A 206 -1.25 -6.22 6.41
N ASN A 207 -1.40 -5.93 5.12
CA ASN A 207 -2.51 -5.18 4.55
C ASN A 207 -3.54 -6.09 3.85
N VAL A 208 -3.47 -7.39 4.07
CA VAL A 208 -4.50 -8.35 3.67
C VAL A 208 -5.10 -8.95 4.93
N LEU A 209 -6.34 -8.62 5.21
CA LEU A 209 -7.14 -9.13 6.32
C LEU A 209 -7.92 -10.36 5.86
N PHE A 210 -8.47 -11.16 6.78
CA PHE A 210 -9.32 -12.28 6.41
C PHE A 210 -10.39 -12.57 7.45
N ASP A 211 -11.45 -13.21 6.99
CA ASP A 211 -12.56 -13.64 7.85
C ASP A 211 -12.37 -15.08 8.35
N ARG A 212 -13.37 -15.59 9.08
CA ARG A 212 -13.40 -16.98 9.59
C ARG A 212 -13.36 -18.06 8.51
N HIS A 213 -13.69 -17.70 7.27
CA HIS A 213 -13.70 -18.61 6.12
C HIS A 213 -12.45 -18.50 5.26
N TYR A 214 -11.43 -17.78 5.73
CA TYR A 214 -10.19 -17.45 4.99
C TYR A 214 -10.44 -16.68 3.70
N GLN A 215 -11.55 -15.90 3.63
CA GLN A 215 -11.79 -14.96 2.56
C GLN A 215 -10.87 -13.75 2.77
N PRO A 216 -9.98 -13.41 1.81
CA PRO A 216 -9.08 -12.28 1.97
C PRO A 216 -9.76 -10.96 1.61
N PHE A 217 -9.36 -9.89 2.31
CA PHE A 217 -9.80 -8.51 2.12
C PHE A 217 -8.57 -7.61 2.07
N ILE A 218 -8.30 -6.97 0.96
CA ILE A 218 -7.20 -6.02 0.81
C ILE A 218 -7.59 -4.72 1.52
N SER A 219 -6.72 -4.25 2.41
CA SER A 219 -6.86 -2.99 3.15
C SER A 219 -5.79 -1.98 2.75
N ASP A 220 -5.98 -0.73 3.12
CA ASP A 220 -4.98 0.35 2.97
C ASP A 220 -4.60 0.67 1.51
N PHE A 221 -5.43 0.29 0.54
CA PHE A 221 -5.22 0.67 -0.84
C PHE A 221 -5.34 2.20 -1.00
N SER A 222 -4.46 2.76 -1.82
CA SER A 222 -4.38 4.20 -2.10
C SER A 222 -4.20 5.12 -0.90
N LEU A 223 -3.79 4.58 0.26
CA LEU A 223 -3.54 5.39 1.46
C LEU A 223 -2.50 6.49 1.20
N HIS A 224 -1.57 6.27 0.26
CA HIS A 224 -0.57 7.25 -0.15
C HIS A 224 -1.18 8.55 -0.70
N LEU A 225 -2.38 8.50 -1.29
CA LEU A 225 -3.09 9.67 -1.80
C LEU A 225 -3.62 10.58 -0.67
N LEU A 226 -3.78 10.04 0.52
CA LEU A 226 -4.21 10.78 1.72
C LEU A 226 -3.03 11.36 2.52
N LEU A 227 -1.81 11.05 2.14
CA LEU A 227 -0.60 11.50 2.80
C LEU A 227 0.05 12.65 2.03
N ASN A 228 0.73 13.54 2.74
CA ASN A 228 1.59 14.51 2.09
C ASN A 228 2.78 13.81 1.39
N PRO A 229 3.49 14.46 0.46
CA PRO A 229 4.55 13.82 -0.31
C PRO A 229 5.66 13.19 0.55
N THR A 230 6.00 13.78 1.69
CA THR A 230 7.03 13.25 2.61
C THR A 230 6.56 11.95 3.27
N ALA A 231 5.37 11.95 3.86
CA ALA A 231 4.83 10.76 4.53
C ALA A 231 4.50 9.63 3.53
N SER A 232 4.06 9.98 2.32
CA SER A 232 3.88 9.01 1.22
C SER A 232 5.21 8.36 0.83
N GLN A 233 6.26 9.15 0.67
CA GLN A 233 7.60 8.64 0.38
C GLN A 233 8.12 7.72 1.50
N GLU A 234 7.99 8.13 2.77
CA GLU A 234 8.37 7.29 3.92
C GLU A 234 7.62 5.95 3.95
N MET A 235 6.33 5.96 3.59
CA MET A 235 5.53 4.74 3.50
C MET A 235 6.07 3.80 2.41
N LEU A 236 6.41 4.32 1.23
CA LEU A 236 7.00 3.56 0.13
C LEU A 236 8.40 3.03 0.50
N GLU A 237 9.22 3.80 1.19
CA GLU A 237 10.55 3.38 1.67
C GLU A 237 10.44 2.27 2.72
N SER A 238 9.49 2.38 3.65
CA SER A 238 9.20 1.31 4.61
C SER A 238 8.78 0.01 3.92
N SER A 239 7.98 0.09 2.85
CA SER A 239 7.60 -1.06 2.04
C SER A 239 8.81 -1.67 1.30
N ALA A 240 9.73 -0.83 0.82
CA ALA A 240 10.99 -1.26 0.21
C ALA A 240 11.88 -2.01 1.21
N PHE A 241 12.04 -1.46 2.40
CA PHE A 241 12.80 -2.10 3.48
C PHE A 241 12.23 -3.47 3.86
N GLN A 242 10.91 -3.64 3.73
CA GLN A 242 10.22 -4.92 3.97
C GLN A 242 10.26 -5.88 2.75
N GLY A 243 10.83 -5.49 1.62
CA GLY A 243 11.02 -6.34 0.44
C GLY A 243 9.84 -6.41 -0.54
N TYR A 244 8.80 -5.59 -0.36
CA TYR A 244 7.63 -5.59 -1.25
C TYR A 244 7.74 -4.59 -2.42
N LYS A 245 8.69 -3.68 -2.38
CA LYS A 245 8.84 -2.64 -3.40
C LYS A 245 9.48 -3.20 -4.67
N ALA A 246 8.84 -2.92 -5.80
CA ALA A 246 9.37 -3.28 -7.11
C ALA A 246 10.70 -2.55 -7.40
N PRO A 247 11.65 -3.18 -8.12
CA PRO A 247 13.00 -2.64 -8.33
C PRO A 247 13.02 -1.25 -8.99
N GLU A 248 12.10 -0.98 -9.91
CA GLU A 248 12.00 0.30 -10.60
C GLU A 248 11.61 1.46 -9.68
N LEU A 249 10.88 1.21 -8.59
CA LEU A 249 10.51 2.25 -7.61
C LEU A 249 11.70 2.84 -6.85
N ILE A 250 12.89 2.28 -6.98
CA ILE A 250 14.14 2.90 -6.51
C ILE A 250 14.38 4.23 -7.26
N LYS A 251 13.98 4.29 -8.55
CA LYS A 251 14.18 5.44 -9.44
C LYS A 251 12.89 6.23 -9.70
N MET A 252 11.73 5.61 -9.55
CA MET A 252 10.41 6.21 -9.76
C MET A 252 9.78 6.52 -8.40
N ARG A 253 9.06 7.65 -8.32
CA ARG A 253 8.38 8.06 -7.08
C ARG A 253 6.97 7.52 -6.98
N ASP A 254 6.34 7.22 -8.12
CA ASP A 254 4.92 6.88 -8.18
C ASP A 254 4.74 5.37 -8.39
N ALA A 255 3.91 4.76 -7.55
CA ALA A 255 3.45 3.41 -7.73
C ALA A 255 2.49 3.32 -8.93
N ASN A 256 2.49 2.18 -9.62
CA ASN A 256 1.62 1.88 -10.74
C ASN A 256 1.08 0.45 -10.66
N GLU A 257 0.28 0.02 -11.63
CA GLU A 257 -0.31 -1.32 -11.66
C GLU A 257 0.77 -2.41 -11.61
N GLU A 258 1.86 -2.25 -12.35
CA GLU A 258 2.95 -3.23 -12.43
C GLU A 258 3.69 -3.36 -11.08
N THR A 259 3.73 -2.30 -10.26
CA THR A 259 4.33 -2.35 -8.93
C THR A 259 3.46 -3.11 -7.93
N ASP A 260 2.13 -3.00 -8.04
CA ASP A 260 1.19 -3.81 -7.25
C ASP A 260 1.29 -5.29 -7.63
N ILE A 261 1.45 -5.60 -8.92
CA ILE A 261 1.67 -6.98 -9.41
C ILE A 261 2.97 -7.57 -8.86
N TYR A 262 4.05 -6.78 -8.79
CA TYR A 262 5.29 -7.24 -8.15
C TYR A 262 5.05 -7.58 -6.67
N SER A 263 4.41 -6.69 -5.93
CA SER A 263 4.06 -6.92 -4.52
C SER A 263 3.16 -8.14 -4.33
N PHE A 264 2.21 -8.37 -5.24
CA PHE A 264 1.39 -9.58 -5.27
C PHE A 264 2.24 -10.84 -5.47
N GLY A 265 3.22 -10.81 -6.40
CA GLY A 265 4.17 -11.89 -6.60
C GLY A 265 4.95 -12.23 -5.33
N ILE A 266 5.41 -11.23 -4.58
CA ILE A 266 6.06 -11.42 -3.27
C ILE A 266 5.12 -12.15 -2.30
N ILE A 267 3.86 -11.73 -2.20
CA ILE A 267 2.87 -12.39 -1.33
C ILE A 267 2.69 -13.87 -1.72
N LEU A 268 2.60 -14.18 -3.00
CA LEU A 268 2.50 -15.57 -3.46
C LEU A 268 3.71 -16.41 -3.02
N LEU A 269 4.93 -15.84 -3.11
CA LEU A 269 6.14 -16.52 -2.64
C LEU A 269 6.13 -16.72 -1.11
N GLU A 270 5.67 -15.73 -0.32
CA GLU A 270 5.51 -15.88 1.13
C GLU A 270 4.51 -16.99 1.48
N LEU A 271 3.36 -17.07 0.79
CA LEU A 271 2.36 -18.12 1.00
C LEU A 271 2.92 -19.52 0.70
N LEU A 272 3.77 -19.64 -0.32
CA LEU A 272 4.36 -20.91 -0.74
C LEU A 272 5.52 -21.37 0.19
N THR A 273 6.21 -20.43 0.83
CA THR A 273 7.46 -20.72 1.55
C THR A 273 7.40 -20.49 3.06
N GLY A 274 6.44 -19.69 3.54
CA GLY A 274 6.42 -19.17 4.92
C GLY A 274 7.54 -18.19 5.25
N LYS A 275 8.42 -17.85 4.28
CA LYS A 275 9.61 -17.01 4.49
C LYS A 275 9.28 -15.53 4.33
N GLU A 276 10.02 -14.68 5.05
CA GLU A 276 9.94 -13.23 4.87
C GLU A 276 10.52 -12.79 3.51
N PRO A 277 10.04 -11.66 2.92
CA PRO A 277 10.51 -11.18 1.63
C PRO A 277 12.00 -10.79 1.62
N ILE A 278 12.53 -10.38 2.78
CA ILE A 278 13.95 -10.08 2.99
C ILE A 278 14.47 -10.88 4.16
N ASN A 279 15.59 -11.59 3.97
CA ASN A 279 16.34 -12.19 5.06
C ASN A 279 17.12 -11.10 5.81
N GLN A 280 16.69 -10.78 7.03
CA GLN A 280 17.33 -9.74 7.85
C GLN A 280 18.60 -10.24 8.57
N ASN A 281 18.80 -11.56 8.65
CA ASN A 281 19.93 -12.18 9.35
C ASN A 281 20.58 -13.24 8.44
N PRO A 282 21.26 -12.86 7.37
CA PRO A 282 21.97 -13.80 6.52
C PRO A 282 23.11 -14.47 7.32
N THR A 283 23.21 -15.78 7.25
CA THR A 283 24.25 -16.53 7.96
C THR A 283 25.59 -16.50 7.23
N THR A 284 25.57 -16.18 5.93
CA THR A 284 26.75 -16.03 5.09
C THR A 284 26.66 -14.76 4.22
N PRO A 285 27.80 -14.16 3.81
CA PRO A 285 27.81 -12.98 2.93
C PRO A 285 27.19 -13.22 1.54
N ASP A 286 27.13 -14.48 1.10
CA ASP A 286 26.60 -14.88 -0.21
C ASP A 286 25.11 -15.29 -0.13
N GLU A 287 24.49 -15.19 1.04
CA GLU A 287 23.08 -15.55 1.21
C GLU A 287 22.17 -14.50 0.59
N ASP A 288 21.19 -14.95 -0.17
CA ASP A 288 20.25 -14.07 -0.88
C ASP A 288 19.39 -13.27 0.09
N PHE A 289 19.51 -11.94 0.02
CA PHE A 289 18.73 -11.04 0.86
C PHE A 289 17.24 -10.97 0.48
N SER A 290 16.88 -11.26 -0.77
CA SER A 290 15.50 -11.17 -1.24
C SER A 290 14.91 -12.50 -1.64
N LEU A 291 13.63 -12.70 -1.28
CA LEU A 291 12.91 -13.93 -1.56
C LEU A 291 12.87 -14.28 -3.08
N PRO A 292 12.64 -13.35 -4.02
CA PRO A 292 12.73 -13.67 -5.45
C PRO A 292 14.11 -14.16 -5.90
N ASN A 293 15.19 -13.63 -5.34
CA ASN A 293 16.54 -14.10 -5.67
C ASN A 293 16.80 -15.50 -5.10
N LEU A 294 16.41 -15.73 -3.83
CA LEU A 294 16.46 -17.07 -3.23
C LEU A 294 15.76 -18.10 -4.11
N MET A 295 14.56 -17.73 -4.63
CA MET A 295 13.81 -18.61 -5.52
C MET A 295 14.52 -18.87 -6.85
N ARG A 296 15.09 -17.83 -7.49
CA ARG A 296 15.85 -17.99 -8.74
C ARG A 296 17.05 -18.92 -8.54
N ASN A 297 17.79 -18.74 -7.45
CA ASN A 297 18.96 -19.59 -7.14
C ASN A 297 18.55 -21.03 -6.82
N ALA A 298 17.42 -21.24 -6.16
CA ALA A 298 16.87 -22.57 -5.93
C ALA A 298 16.47 -23.28 -7.24
N VAL A 299 15.90 -22.54 -8.20
CA VAL A 299 15.60 -23.07 -9.55
C VAL A 299 16.88 -23.45 -10.29
N LEU A 300 17.88 -22.55 -10.32
CA LEU A 300 19.18 -22.80 -10.99
C LEU A 300 19.93 -23.97 -10.37
N GLY A 301 19.84 -24.15 -9.06
CA GLY A 301 20.44 -25.25 -8.32
C GLY A 301 19.62 -26.55 -8.30
N HIS A 302 18.50 -26.62 -9.00
CA HIS A 302 17.56 -27.75 -8.97
C HIS A 302 17.06 -28.12 -7.55
N ARG A 303 17.01 -27.15 -6.61
CA ARG A 303 16.65 -27.33 -5.19
C ARG A 303 15.32 -26.67 -4.82
N ILE A 304 14.42 -26.46 -5.78
CA ILE A 304 13.18 -25.73 -5.56
C ILE A 304 12.29 -26.37 -4.47
N HIS A 305 12.36 -27.69 -4.32
CA HIS A 305 11.60 -28.42 -3.29
C HIS A 305 12.05 -28.14 -1.87
N GLU A 306 13.27 -27.64 -1.67
CA GLU A 306 13.82 -27.31 -0.36
C GLU A 306 13.37 -25.94 0.16
N VAL A 307 12.82 -25.09 -0.72
CA VAL A 307 12.42 -23.73 -0.38
C VAL A 307 10.93 -23.60 -0.07
N PHE A 308 10.10 -24.54 -0.53
CA PHE A 308 8.69 -24.58 -0.17
C PHE A 308 8.50 -24.95 1.31
N HIS A 309 7.40 -24.47 1.89
CA HIS A 309 7.07 -24.86 3.26
C HIS A 309 6.82 -26.38 3.34
N PRO A 310 7.41 -27.10 4.34
CA PRO A 310 7.30 -28.56 4.42
C PRO A 310 5.87 -29.06 4.41
N ASP A 311 4.97 -28.35 5.10
CA ASP A 311 3.56 -28.77 5.25
C ASP A 311 2.71 -28.58 3.99
N ILE A 312 3.21 -27.85 2.97
CA ILE A 312 2.39 -27.54 1.78
C ILE A 312 1.94 -28.80 1.02
N LEU A 313 2.74 -29.85 1.03
CA LEU A 313 2.41 -31.13 0.41
C LEU A 313 1.72 -32.08 1.38
N VAL A 314 2.18 -32.14 2.64
CA VAL A 314 1.65 -33.04 3.66
C VAL A 314 0.22 -32.69 4.04
N SER A 315 -0.07 -31.39 4.20
CA SER A 315 -1.38 -30.91 4.63
C SER A 315 -2.42 -30.79 3.50
N SER A 316 -2.02 -31.01 2.23
CA SER A 316 -2.86 -30.70 1.07
C SER A 316 -3.51 -31.92 0.40
N CYS A 317 -3.09 -33.13 0.77
CA CYS A 317 -3.55 -34.36 0.09
C CYS A 317 -4.17 -35.33 1.09
N THR A 318 -5.36 -35.84 0.78
CA THR A 318 -6.04 -36.88 1.55
C THR A 318 -5.75 -38.26 1.00
N THR A 319 -5.30 -38.36 -0.26
CA THR A 319 -4.98 -39.61 -0.95
C THR A 319 -3.66 -39.46 -1.74
N ASP A 320 -2.98 -40.60 -1.97
CA ASP A 320 -1.73 -40.62 -2.73
C ASP A 320 -1.90 -40.16 -4.20
N ASP A 321 -3.09 -40.34 -4.78
CA ASP A 321 -3.40 -39.92 -6.14
C ASP A 321 -3.52 -38.39 -6.31
N GLU A 322 -3.83 -37.66 -5.25
CA GLU A 322 -3.94 -36.20 -5.28
C GLU A 322 -2.57 -35.50 -5.20
N ILE A 323 -1.54 -36.16 -4.71
CA ILE A 323 -0.20 -35.58 -4.50
C ILE A 323 0.41 -35.07 -5.82
N PRO A 324 0.41 -35.80 -6.95
CA PRO A 324 1.00 -35.33 -8.19
C PRO A 324 0.30 -34.08 -8.75
N VAL A 325 -1.03 -34.06 -8.70
CA VAL A 325 -1.86 -32.93 -9.19
C VAL A 325 -1.59 -31.66 -8.33
N THR A 326 -1.54 -31.81 -7.02
CA THR A 326 -1.26 -30.70 -6.12
C THR A 326 0.15 -30.16 -6.31
N LYS A 327 1.15 -31.02 -6.51
CA LYS A 327 2.51 -30.60 -6.85
C LYS A 327 2.57 -29.77 -8.14
N GLU A 328 1.88 -30.19 -9.17
CA GLU A 328 1.80 -29.46 -10.44
C GLU A 328 1.17 -28.06 -10.24
N ARG A 329 0.06 -28.00 -9.51
CA ARG A 329 -0.62 -26.73 -9.19
C ARG A 329 0.28 -25.78 -8.39
N ILE A 330 1.01 -26.28 -7.41
CA ILE A 330 1.99 -25.50 -6.62
C ILE A 330 3.09 -24.95 -7.53
N LEU A 331 3.62 -25.76 -8.45
CA LEU A 331 4.66 -25.31 -9.40
C LEU A 331 4.11 -24.27 -10.37
N LYS A 332 2.89 -24.40 -10.86
CA LYS A 332 2.24 -23.38 -11.70
C LYS A 332 2.03 -22.07 -10.94
N LEU A 333 1.59 -22.13 -9.68
CA LEU A 333 1.45 -20.93 -8.83
C LEU A 333 2.81 -20.27 -8.57
N PHE A 334 3.85 -21.08 -8.32
CA PHE A 334 5.21 -20.60 -8.20
C PHE A 334 5.70 -19.89 -9.48
N GLN A 335 5.46 -20.47 -10.66
CA GLN A 335 5.80 -19.84 -11.95
C GLN A 335 5.09 -18.50 -12.14
N LEU A 336 3.80 -18.44 -11.79
CA LEU A 336 3.05 -17.19 -11.80
C LEU A 336 3.68 -16.14 -10.84
N ALA A 337 4.02 -16.54 -9.61
CA ALA A 337 4.66 -15.67 -8.63
C ALA A 337 5.99 -15.10 -9.17
N MET A 338 6.84 -15.95 -9.75
CA MET A 338 8.12 -15.54 -10.33
C MET A 338 7.95 -14.61 -11.53
N THR A 339 6.91 -14.81 -12.35
CA THR A 339 6.59 -13.91 -13.47
C THR A 339 6.12 -12.54 -12.96
N CYS A 340 5.29 -12.51 -11.92
CA CYS A 340 4.91 -11.27 -11.24
C CYS A 340 6.12 -10.53 -10.63
N CYS A 341 7.12 -11.26 -10.12
CA CYS A 341 8.38 -10.72 -9.59
C CYS A 341 9.44 -10.45 -10.66
N SER A 342 9.07 -10.36 -11.95
CA SER A 342 10.02 -9.99 -13.01
C SER A 342 10.66 -8.63 -12.71
N PRO A 343 12.00 -8.48 -12.85
CA PRO A 343 12.67 -7.19 -12.74
C PRO A 343 12.18 -6.15 -13.75
N SER A 344 11.78 -6.60 -14.96
CA SER A 344 11.19 -5.72 -15.99
C SER A 344 9.67 -5.61 -15.79
N PRO A 345 9.11 -4.40 -15.57
CA PRO A 345 7.68 -4.19 -15.41
C PRO A 345 6.87 -4.72 -16.61
N SER A 346 7.37 -4.54 -17.83
CA SER A 346 6.69 -4.96 -19.07
C SER A 346 6.54 -6.48 -19.24
N LEU A 347 7.29 -7.27 -18.47
CA LEU A 347 7.19 -8.74 -18.46
C LEU A 347 6.24 -9.26 -17.38
N ARG A 348 5.74 -8.40 -16.51
CA ARG A 348 4.75 -8.76 -15.50
C ARG A 348 3.37 -8.90 -16.14
N PRO A 349 2.58 -9.90 -15.76
CA PRO A 349 1.21 -10.02 -16.24
C PRO A 349 0.35 -8.90 -15.65
N ASN A 350 -0.65 -8.43 -16.38
CA ASN A 350 -1.70 -7.61 -15.80
C ASN A 350 -2.68 -8.45 -14.97
N THR A 351 -3.55 -7.80 -14.19
CA THR A 351 -4.50 -8.50 -13.29
C THR A 351 -5.43 -9.47 -14.00
N LYS A 352 -5.84 -9.19 -15.25
CA LYS A 352 -6.67 -10.10 -16.07
C LYS A 352 -5.92 -11.38 -16.42
N GLN A 353 -4.65 -11.26 -16.82
CA GLN A 353 -3.79 -12.41 -17.11
C GLN A 353 -3.49 -13.21 -15.84
N VAL A 354 -3.30 -12.54 -14.70
CA VAL A 354 -3.13 -13.19 -13.39
C VAL A 354 -4.37 -14.05 -13.07
N LEU A 355 -5.58 -13.49 -13.17
CA LEU A 355 -6.81 -14.21 -12.90
C LEU A 355 -6.98 -15.41 -13.82
N TRP A 356 -6.75 -15.26 -15.12
CA TRP A 356 -6.81 -16.35 -16.08
C TRP A 356 -5.85 -17.49 -15.71
N LYS A 357 -4.60 -17.15 -15.31
CA LYS A 357 -3.63 -18.16 -14.86
C LYS A 357 -4.06 -18.85 -13.56
N LEU A 358 -4.64 -18.13 -12.62
CA LEU A 358 -5.17 -18.72 -11.39
C LEU A 358 -6.35 -19.66 -11.68
N GLU A 359 -7.23 -19.33 -12.62
CA GLU A 359 -8.31 -20.22 -13.06
C GLU A 359 -7.75 -21.50 -13.69
N GLU A 360 -6.74 -21.41 -14.57
CA GLU A 360 -6.04 -22.57 -15.15
C GLU A 360 -5.38 -23.47 -14.07
N ILE A 361 -4.87 -22.88 -12.98
CA ILE A 361 -4.27 -23.61 -11.87
C ILE A 361 -5.35 -24.33 -11.02
N GLY A 362 -6.54 -23.74 -10.91
CA GLY A 362 -7.65 -24.28 -10.13
C GLY A 362 -8.46 -25.35 -10.82
N SER A 363 -8.39 -25.41 -12.17
CA SER A 363 -9.06 -26.44 -12.97
C SER A 363 -8.27 -27.77 -12.92
#